data_af4ec9bdc85a9d103acb3b0ddb9e1ce5
#
_entry.id   af4ec9bdc85a9d103acb3b0ddb9e1ce5
#
_cell.length_a   1.000
_cell.length_b   1.000
_cell.length_c   1.000
_cell.angle_alpha   90.00
_cell.angle_beta   90.00
_cell.angle_gamma   90.00
#
_symmetry.space_group_name_H-M   'P 1'
#
loop_
_entity.id
_entity.type
_entity.pdbx_description
1 polymer ?
#
loop_
_entity_poly.entity_id
_entity_poly.type
_entity_poly.pdbx_seq_one_letter_code
_entity_poly.pdbx_strand_id
1 'polypeptide(L)'
;MNFPLSIIPTYIVTSRFYGHLGLLAIIIIACMFKGIIPSIHIVQLLIYVPFAFLLTSSVALLTSTLGILVRDTQMIMQALMRILFYMSPILWVPKDHGVSGVIHRIMMFNPVYFIAESYRAAILFHQWYFIDHWKLMLYNICIIILFFIIGSILHKRY
;
A
#
# COMPACT_ATOMS: atom_id res chain seq x y z
N MET A 1 6.15 33.38 11.39
CA MET A 1 6.65 31.99 11.31
C MET A 1 6.21 31.43 9.96
N ASN A 2 7.17 31.26 9.03
CA ASN A 2 6.86 30.66 7.73
C ASN A 2 6.82 29.14 7.90
N PHE A 3 5.63 28.58 8.03
CA PHE A 3 5.45 27.13 8.11
C PHE A 3 5.72 26.55 6.71
N PRO A 4 6.67 25.62 6.54
CA PRO A 4 6.99 25.07 5.24
C PRO A 4 5.85 24.14 4.81
N LEU A 5 5.03 24.61 3.85
CA LEU A 5 3.87 23.88 3.31
C LEU A 5 4.22 22.49 2.75
N SER A 6 5.49 22.31 2.37
CA SER A 6 6.01 21.04 1.86
C SER A 6 5.99 19.88 2.88
N ILE A 7 5.89 20.17 4.18
CA ILE A 7 5.85 19.15 5.25
C ILE A 7 4.43 18.57 5.44
N ILE A 8 3.39 19.29 5.01
CA ILE A 8 2.00 18.91 5.25
C ILE A 8 1.66 17.48 4.76
N PRO A 9 2.00 17.08 3.52
CA PRO A 9 1.67 15.73 3.04
C PRO A 9 2.31 14.64 3.89
N THR A 10 3.59 14.83 4.26
CA THR A 10 4.34 13.87 5.08
C THR A 10 3.75 13.75 6.49
N TYR A 11 3.37 14.88 7.09
CA TYR A 11 2.73 14.89 8.40
C TYR A 11 1.40 14.13 8.40
N ILE A 12 0.55 14.37 7.39
CA ILE A 12 -0.74 13.69 7.26
C ILE A 12 -0.56 12.18 7.10
N VAL A 13 0.35 11.75 6.22
CA VAL A 13 0.64 10.33 6.01
C VAL A 13 1.14 9.69 7.30
N THR A 14 2.10 10.31 7.98
CA THR A 14 2.66 9.79 9.24
C THR A 14 1.56 9.67 10.31
N SER A 15 0.71 10.68 10.47
CA SER A 15 -0.40 10.64 11.41
C SER A 15 -1.38 9.48 11.13
N ARG A 16 -1.74 9.26 9.86
CA ARG A 16 -2.61 8.15 9.45
C ARG A 16 -1.93 6.78 9.61
N PHE A 17 -0.61 6.75 9.46
CA PHE A 17 0.17 5.53 9.60
C PHE A 17 0.19 4.98 11.02
N TYR A 18 0.16 5.83 12.06
CA TYR A 18 -0.03 5.38 13.43
C TYR A 18 -1.36 4.64 13.62
N GLY A 19 -2.44 5.14 13.00
CA GLY A 19 -3.72 4.43 12.99
C GLY A 19 -3.63 3.06 12.30
N HIS A 20 -2.88 2.96 11.20
CA HIS A 20 -2.63 1.70 10.50
C HIS A 20 -1.89 0.69 11.39
N LEU A 21 -0.86 1.11 12.11
CA LEU A 21 -0.15 0.25 13.08
C LEU A 21 -1.08 -0.24 14.20
N GLY A 22 -1.93 0.65 14.71
CA GLY A 22 -2.93 0.27 15.72
C GLY A 22 -3.91 -0.78 15.21
N LEU A 23 -4.45 -0.60 14.00
CA LEU A 23 -5.34 -1.58 13.36
C LEU A 23 -4.62 -2.91 13.10
N LEU A 24 -3.36 -2.87 12.65
CA LEU A 24 -2.57 -4.08 12.44
C LEU A 24 -2.39 -4.87 13.75
N ALA A 25 -2.09 -4.18 14.86
CA ALA A 25 -1.99 -4.81 16.17
C ALA A 25 -3.31 -5.45 16.60
N ILE A 26 -4.44 -4.78 16.41
CA ILE A 26 -5.78 -5.31 16.70
C ILE A 26 -6.06 -6.56 15.87
N ILE A 27 -5.72 -6.56 14.57
CA ILE A 27 -5.90 -7.73 13.69
C ILE A 27 -5.07 -8.92 14.19
N ILE A 28 -3.82 -8.71 14.57
CA ILE A 28 -2.95 -9.77 15.09
C ILE A 28 -3.55 -10.36 16.36
N ILE A 29 -4.01 -9.52 17.30
CA ILE A 29 -4.65 -9.94 18.54
C ILE A 29 -5.94 -10.72 18.22
N ALA A 30 -6.77 -10.25 17.30
CA ALA A 30 -7.99 -10.94 16.89
C ALA A 30 -7.72 -12.31 16.27
N CYS A 31 -6.63 -12.46 15.49
CA CYS A 31 -6.20 -13.75 14.95
C CYS A 31 -5.78 -14.73 16.06
N MET A 32 -5.09 -14.22 17.07
CA MET A 32 -4.70 -15.06 18.25
C MET A 32 -5.94 -15.59 18.98
N PHE A 33 -6.99 -14.78 19.16
CA PHE A 33 -8.26 -15.24 19.76
C PHE A 33 -8.96 -16.32 18.92
N LYS A 34 -8.72 -16.36 17.62
CA LYS A 34 -9.24 -17.42 16.73
C LYS A 34 -8.34 -18.66 16.65
N GLY A 35 -7.29 -18.73 17.45
CA GLY A 35 -6.36 -19.85 17.47
C GLY A 35 -5.29 -19.81 16.37
N ILE A 36 -5.18 -18.71 15.63
CA ILE A 36 -4.11 -18.49 14.65
C ILE A 36 -2.92 -17.93 15.40
N ILE A 37 -1.96 -18.82 15.73
CA ILE A 37 -0.77 -18.44 16.50
C ILE A 37 0.21 -17.71 15.59
N PRO A 38 0.73 -16.54 16.00
CA PRO A 38 1.77 -15.84 15.25
C PRO A 38 2.99 -16.72 15.05
N SER A 39 3.38 -16.99 13.83
CA SER A 39 4.59 -17.74 13.51
C SER A 39 5.75 -16.79 13.19
N ILE A 40 6.95 -17.35 12.98
CA ILE A 40 8.14 -16.59 12.61
C ILE A 40 7.92 -15.72 11.34
N HIS A 41 6.95 -16.10 10.52
CA HIS A 41 6.60 -15.35 9.29
C HIS A 41 6.07 -13.95 9.56
N ILE A 42 5.63 -13.65 10.79
CA ILE A 42 5.21 -12.30 11.16
C ILE A 42 6.35 -11.26 11.11
N VAL A 43 7.61 -11.74 11.18
CA VAL A 43 8.80 -10.89 11.02
C VAL A 43 8.82 -10.18 9.65
N GLN A 44 8.18 -10.76 8.63
CA GLN A 44 8.05 -10.11 7.32
C GLN A 44 7.30 -8.77 7.38
N LEU A 45 6.46 -8.57 8.39
CA LEU A 45 5.77 -7.28 8.58
C LEU A 45 6.74 -6.14 8.81
N LEU A 46 7.95 -6.40 9.37
CA LEU A 46 9.01 -5.39 9.49
C LEU A 46 9.49 -4.87 8.12
N ILE A 47 9.29 -5.64 7.05
CA ILE A 47 9.59 -5.23 5.67
C ILE A 47 8.36 -4.59 5.03
N TYR A 48 7.19 -5.21 5.19
CA TYR A 48 5.97 -4.76 4.50
C TYR A 48 5.36 -3.49 5.07
N VAL A 49 5.50 -3.25 6.38
CA VAL A 49 5.00 -2.04 7.03
C VAL A 49 5.74 -0.79 6.55
N PRO A 50 7.09 -0.72 6.56
CA PRO A 50 7.81 0.39 5.95
C PRO A 50 7.53 0.53 4.45
N PHE A 51 7.36 -0.60 3.76
CA PHE A 51 7.02 -0.61 2.34
C PHE A 51 5.66 0.07 2.06
N ALA A 52 4.63 -0.25 2.85
CA ALA A 52 3.33 0.39 2.78
C ALA A 52 3.43 1.90 3.09
N PHE A 53 4.26 2.30 4.06
CA PHE A 53 4.53 3.69 4.38
C PHE A 53 5.18 4.44 3.21
N LEU A 54 6.20 3.85 2.58
CA LEU A 54 6.87 4.45 1.43
C LEU A 54 5.93 4.59 0.24
N LEU A 55 5.09 3.58 -0.04
CA LEU A 55 4.10 3.65 -1.11
C LEU A 55 3.10 4.78 -0.86
N THR A 56 2.50 4.82 0.33
CA THR A 56 1.52 5.87 0.66
C THR A 56 2.14 7.26 0.65
N SER A 57 3.39 7.41 1.12
CA SER A 57 4.12 8.67 1.11
C SER A 57 4.43 9.15 -0.31
N SER A 58 4.85 8.25 -1.20
CA SER A 58 5.14 8.58 -2.60
C SER A 58 3.90 9.02 -3.36
N VAL A 59 2.77 8.32 -3.15
CA VAL A 59 1.47 8.69 -3.73
C VAL A 59 0.98 10.02 -3.16
N ALA A 60 1.11 10.25 -1.86
CA ALA A 60 0.70 11.51 -1.21
C ALA A 60 1.49 12.71 -1.73
N LEU A 61 2.82 12.56 -1.91
CA LEU A 61 3.66 13.59 -2.49
C LEU A 61 3.24 13.94 -3.91
N LEU A 62 3.01 12.93 -4.75
CA LEU A 62 2.55 13.10 -6.13
C LEU A 62 1.18 13.79 -6.17
N THR A 63 0.22 13.30 -5.39
CA THR A 63 -1.16 13.81 -5.41
C THR A 63 -1.30 15.20 -4.82
N SER A 64 -0.51 15.55 -3.79
CA SER A 64 -0.50 16.89 -3.23
C SER A 64 -0.04 17.93 -4.26
N THR A 65 0.99 17.60 -5.03
CA THR A 65 1.52 18.48 -6.08
C THR A 65 0.55 18.59 -7.27
N LEU A 66 -0.03 17.45 -7.70
CA LEU A 66 -1.06 17.46 -8.75
C LEU A 66 -2.32 18.23 -8.34
N GLY A 67 -2.68 18.19 -7.05
CA GLY A 67 -3.83 18.92 -6.51
C GLY A 67 -3.68 20.44 -6.59
N ILE A 68 -2.46 20.96 -6.62
CA ILE A 68 -2.19 22.38 -6.83
C ILE A 68 -2.35 22.74 -8.31
N LEU A 69 -1.92 21.84 -9.21
CA LEU A 69 -1.92 22.08 -10.66
C LEU A 69 -3.28 21.89 -11.31
N VAL A 70 -4.04 20.89 -10.86
CA VAL A 70 -5.30 20.47 -11.46
C VAL A 70 -6.39 20.41 -10.40
N ARG A 71 -7.42 21.25 -10.55
CA ARG A 71 -8.53 21.37 -9.59
C ARG A 71 -9.29 20.05 -9.36
N ASP A 72 -9.40 19.22 -10.40
CA ASP A 72 -10.19 17.98 -10.35
C ASP A 72 -9.39 16.76 -9.86
N THR A 73 -8.10 16.94 -9.51
CA THR A 73 -7.22 15.86 -9.04
C THR A 73 -7.83 15.07 -7.87
N GLN A 74 -8.52 15.74 -6.97
CA GLN A 74 -9.14 15.09 -5.81
C GLN A 74 -10.23 14.09 -6.22
N MET A 75 -11.08 14.45 -7.17
CA MET A 75 -12.16 13.57 -7.67
C MET A 75 -11.57 12.36 -8.42
N ILE A 76 -10.55 12.62 -9.26
CA ILE A 76 -9.85 11.56 -10.00
C ILE A 76 -9.19 10.58 -9.03
N MET A 77 -8.50 11.09 -8.01
CA MET A 77 -7.84 10.23 -7.02
C MET A 77 -8.83 9.41 -6.20
N GLN A 78 -9.97 9.98 -5.81
CA GLN A 78 -11.03 9.23 -5.12
C GLN A 78 -11.58 8.10 -5.98
N ALA A 79 -11.82 8.34 -7.27
CA ALA A 79 -12.28 7.32 -8.20
C ALA A 79 -11.22 6.22 -8.39
N LEU A 80 -9.96 6.60 -8.57
CA LEU A 80 -8.83 5.68 -8.74
C LEU A 80 -8.64 4.81 -7.49
N MET A 81 -8.71 5.39 -6.30
CA MET A 81 -8.61 4.63 -5.03
C MET A 81 -9.75 3.62 -4.87
N ARG A 82 -10.98 3.95 -5.29
CA ARG A 82 -12.09 2.97 -5.28
C ARG A 82 -11.79 1.80 -6.22
N ILE A 83 -11.32 2.08 -7.45
CA ILE A 83 -10.97 1.04 -8.42
C ILE A 83 -9.86 0.14 -7.84
N LEU A 84 -8.79 0.72 -7.32
CA LEU A 84 -7.68 -0.01 -6.72
C LEU A 84 -8.14 -0.88 -5.54
N PHE A 85 -9.06 -0.36 -4.72
CA PHE A 85 -9.62 -1.10 -3.59
C PHE A 85 -10.44 -2.31 -4.03
N TYR A 86 -11.35 -2.15 -5.01
CA TYR A 86 -12.15 -3.27 -5.52
C TYR A 86 -11.33 -4.29 -6.32
N MET A 87 -10.28 -3.84 -7.00
CA MET A 87 -9.33 -4.72 -7.68
C MET A 87 -8.35 -5.41 -6.71
N SER A 88 -8.31 -5.00 -5.45
CA SER A 88 -7.49 -5.64 -4.43
C SER A 88 -8.27 -6.76 -3.75
N PRO A 89 -7.65 -7.92 -3.43
CA PRO A 89 -8.30 -9.05 -2.81
C PRO A 89 -8.52 -8.84 -1.30
N ILE A 90 -8.96 -7.65 -0.91
CA ILE A 90 -9.24 -7.32 0.50
C ILE A 90 -10.53 -7.98 0.94
N LEU A 91 -11.56 -7.96 0.07
CA LEU A 91 -12.90 -8.46 0.37
C LEU A 91 -13.17 -9.89 -0.12
N TRP A 92 -12.28 -10.47 -0.92
CA TRP A 92 -12.47 -11.77 -1.56
C TRP A 92 -11.14 -12.49 -1.78
N VAL A 93 -11.19 -13.82 -1.89
CA VAL A 93 -9.98 -14.65 -2.12
C VAL A 93 -9.95 -15.06 -3.58
N PRO A 94 -8.88 -14.77 -4.34
CA PRO A 94 -8.81 -15.02 -5.78
C PRO A 94 -9.00 -16.50 -6.17
N LYS A 95 -8.63 -17.42 -5.29
CA LYS A 95 -8.68 -18.87 -5.56
C LYS A 95 -10.11 -19.44 -5.60
N ASP A 96 -11.06 -18.81 -4.92
CA ASP A 96 -12.40 -19.38 -4.73
C ASP A 96 -13.43 -18.91 -5.78
N HIS A 97 -13.09 -17.90 -6.59
CA HIS A 97 -14.06 -17.25 -7.47
C HIS A 97 -13.84 -17.46 -8.97
N GLY A 98 -13.04 -18.46 -9.39
CA GLY A 98 -12.87 -18.80 -10.81
C GLY A 98 -12.34 -17.63 -11.66
N VAL A 99 -11.62 -16.70 -11.05
CA VAL A 99 -11.09 -15.53 -11.75
C VAL A 99 -10.17 -15.99 -12.87
N SER A 100 -10.46 -15.56 -14.10
CA SER A 100 -9.65 -15.91 -15.26
C SER A 100 -8.20 -15.48 -15.03
N GLY A 101 -7.24 -16.28 -15.50
CA GLY A 101 -5.80 -16.00 -15.30
C GLY A 101 -5.35 -14.63 -15.83
N VAL A 102 -6.11 -14.03 -16.75
CA VAL A 102 -5.86 -12.68 -17.26
C VAL A 102 -6.21 -11.62 -16.20
N ILE A 103 -7.37 -11.73 -15.57
CA ILE A 103 -7.80 -10.80 -14.52
C ILE A 103 -6.83 -10.87 -13.33
N HIS A 104 -6.44 -12.09 -12.93
CA HIS A 104 -5.46 -12.26 -11.85
C HIS A 104 -4.12 -11.58 -12.16
N ARG A 105 -3.61 -11.70 -13.41
CA ARG A 105 -2.39 -10.98 -13.81
C ARG A 105 -2.54 -9.47 -13.73
N ILE A 106 -3.67 -8.92 -14.18
CA ILE A 106 -3.94 -7.47 -14.11
C ILE A 106 -3.93 -7.01 -12.65
N MET A 107 -4.52 -7.79 -11.75
CA MET A 107 -4.56 -7.47 -10.32
C MET A 107 -3.18 -7.49 -9.68
N MET A 108 -2.28 -8.38 -10.09
CA MET A 108 -0.91 -8.41 -9.59
C MET A 108 -0.12 -7.12 -9.85
N PHE A 109 -0.49 -6.35 -10.89
CA PHE A 109 0.13 -5.04 -11.16
C PHE A 109 -0.32 -3.94 -10.18
N ASN A 110 -1.38 -4.18 -9.40
CA ASN A 110 -1.85 -3.24 -8.41
C ASN A 110 -0.95 -3.26 -7.15
N PRO A 111 -0.29 -2.16 -6.78
CA PRO A 111 0.57 -2.12 -5.60
C PRO A 111 -0.19 -2.38 -4.29
N VAL A 112 -1.48 -2.03 -4.23
CA VAL A 112 -2.35 -2.33 -3.07
C VAL A 112 -2.59 -3.83 -2.95
N TYR A 113 -2.73 -4.53 -4.07
CA TYR A 113 -2.83 -6.00 -4.13
C TYR A 113 -1.62 -6.65 -3.46
N PHE A 114 -0.42 -6.22 -3.85
CA PHE A 114 0.83 -6.76 -3.31
C PHE A 114 0.90 -6.62 -1.78
N ILE A 115 0.57 -5.44 -1.23
CA ILE A 115 0.59 -5.20 0.21
C ILE A 115 -0.45 -6.09 0.92
N ALA A 116 -1.68 -6.16 0.40
CA ALA A 116 -2.75 -6.96 1.00
C ALA A 116 -2.41 -8.44 1.04
N GLU A 117 -1.89 -9.01 -0.06
CA GLU A 117 -1.47 -10.41 -0.10
C GLU A 117 -0.23 -10.67 0.77
N SER A 118 0.72 -9.74 0.82
CA SER A 118 1.89 -9.85 1.69
C SER A 118 1.50 -9.93 3.17
N TYR A 119 0.56 -9.09 3.62
CA TYR A 119 0.06 -9.12 4.99
C TYR A 119 -0.72 -10.40 5.28
N ARG A 120 -1.55 -10.84 4.34
CA ARG A 120 -2.31 -12.08 4.45
C ARG A 120 -1.38 -13.30 4.52
N ALA A 121 -0.37 -13.37 3.68
CA ALA A 121 0.62 -14.44 3.67
C ALA A 121 1.41 -14.49 4.98
N ALA A 122 1.81 -13.35 5.53
CA ALA A 122 2.55 -13.27 6.78
C ALA A 122 1.71 -13.67 8.00
N ILE A 123 0.42 -13.26 8.06
CA ILE A 123 -0.42 -13.43 9.25
C ILE A 123 -1.21 -14.75 9.21
N LEU A 124 -1.82 -15.08 8.03
CA LEU A 124 -2.77 -16.21 7.93
C LEU A 124 -2.15 -17.47 7.31
N PHE A 125 -1.35 -17.31 6.27
CA PHE A 125 -0.85 -18.47 5.51
C PHE A 125 0.54 -18.94 5.93
N HIS A 126 1.25 -18.17 6.76
CA HIS A 126 2.59 -18.51 7.25
C HIS A 126 3.58 -18.84 6.11
N GLN A 127 3.60 -18.01 5.05
CA GLN A 127 4.43 -18.20 3.87
C GLN A 127 5.41 -17.02 3.68
N TRP A 128 6.58 -17.29 3.11
CA TRP A 128 7.57 -16.28 2.78
C TRP A 128 7.24 -15.63 1.43
N TYR A 129 6.22 -14.75 1.41
CA TYR A 129 5.68 -14.16 0.17
C TYR A 129 6.72 -13.38 -0.65
N PHE A 130 7.68 -12.69 -0.01
CA PHE A 130 8.70 -11.91 -0.72
C PHE A 130 9.70 -12.79 -1.47
N ILE A 131 9.95 -14.03 -1.01
CA ILE A 131 10.84 -14.98 -1.69
C ILE A 131 10.15 -15.52 -2.94
N ASP A 132 8.90 -15.94 -2.81
CA ASP A 132 8.15 -16.53 -3.91
C ASP A 132 7.80 -15.51 -4.99
N HIS A 133 7.60 -14.23 -4.60
CA HIS A 133 7.14 -13.15 -5.47
C HIS A 133 8.13 -11.99 -5.55
N TRP A 134 9.43 -12.25 -5.54
CA TRP A 134 10.48 -11.21 -5.55
C TRP A 134 10.39 -10.27 -6.76
N LYS A 135 9.94 -10.76 -7.94
CA LYS A 135 9.73 -9.94 -9.14
C LYS A 135 8.63 -8.89 -8.93
N LEU A 136 7.54 -9.26 -8.25
CA LEU A 136 6.47 -8.31 -7.90
C LEU A 136 6.96 -7.29 -6.87
N MET A 137 7.79 -7.70 -5.93
CA MET A 137 8.40 -6.79 -4.97
C MET A 137 9.28 -5.75 -5.68
N LEU A 138 10.15 -6.17 -6.60
CA LEU A 138 10.99 -5.26 -7.40
C LEU A 138 10.14 -4.30 -8.24
N TYR A 139 9.09 -4.80 -8.90
CA TYR A 139 8.16 -3.98 -9.65
C TYR A 139 7.54 -2.88 -8.79
N ASN A 140 7.06 -3.23 -7.59
CA ASN A 140 6.46 -2.27 -6.66
C ASN A 140 7.49 -1.25 -6.12
N ILE A 141 8.74 -1.66 -5.88
CA ILE A 141 9.84 -0.75 -5.53
C ILE A 141 10.07 0.27 -6.66
N CYS A 142 10.09 -0.19 -7.92
CA CYS A 142 10.22 0.69 -9.06
C CYS A 142 9.06 1.71 -9.14
N ILE A 143 7.82 1.29 -8.86
CA ILE A 143 6.66 2.21 -8.81
C ILE A 143 6.84 3.27 -7.72
N ILE A 144 7.25 2.87 -6.51
CA ILE A 144 7.48 3.80 -5.40
C ILE A 144 8.53 4.84 -5.78
N ILE A 145 9.66 4.39 -6.32
CA ILE A 145 10.75 5.27 -6.75
C ILE A 145 10.26 6.22 -7.85
N LEU A 146 9.54 5.72 -8.84
CA LEU A 146 8.99 6.51 -9.95
C LEU A 146 8.03 7.59 -9.43
N PHE A 147 7.10 7.26 -8.56
CA PHE A 147 6.17 8.22 -7.98
C PHE A 147 6.87 9.24 -7.11
N PHE A 148 7.89 8.81 -6.36
CA PHE A 148 8.69 9.72 -5.54
C PHE A 148 9.50 10.70 -6.38
N ILE A 149 10.14 10.22 -7.47
CA ILE A 149 10.90 11.07 -8.38
C ILE A 149 9.98 12.09 -9.07
N ILE A 150 8.85 11.63 -9.64
CA ILE A 150 7.89 12.52 -10.31
C ILE A 150 7.35 13.55 -9.32
N GLY A 151 6.90 13.09 -8.14
CA GLY A 151 6.39 13.97 -7.09
C GLY A 151 7.42 15.01 -6.65
N SER A 152 8.68 14.60 -6.47
CA SER A 152 9.77 15.49 -6.06
C SER A 152 10.14 16.52 -7.14
N ILE A 153 10.17 16.10 -8.41
CA ILE A 153 10.46 17.02 -9.53
C ILE A 153 9.35 18.07 -9.66
N LEU A 154 8.09 17.63 -9.63
CA LEU A 154 6.96 18.53 -9.69
C LEU A 154 6.94 19.50 -8.50
N HIS A 155 7.20 19.00 -7.30
CA HIS A 155 7.20 19.80 -6.06
C HIS A 155 8.32 20.85 -6.01
N LYS A 156 9.46 20.60 -6.67
CA LYS A 156 10.55 21.59 -6.78
C LYS A 156 10.29 22.67 -7.83
N ARG A 157 9.42 22.36 -8.80
CA ARG A 157 9.14 23.28 -9.92
C ARG A 157 8.02 24.27 -9.62
N TYR A 158 7.16 23.93 -8.68
CA TYR A 158 5.99 24.72 -8.25
C TYR A 158 5.98 24.90 -6.72
#